data_5f86cdfe4958278816a612e80dbea696
#
_entry.id   5f86cdfe4958278816a612e80dbea696
#
_cell.length_a   1.000
_cell.length_b   1.000
_cell.length_c   1.000
_cell.angle_alpha   90.00
_cell.angle_beta   90.00
_cell.angle_gamma   90.00
#
_symmetry.space_group_name_H-M   'P 1'
#
loop_
_entity.id
_entity.type
_entity.pdbx_description
1 polymer ?
#
loop_
_entity_poly.entity_id
_entity_poly.type
_entity_poly.pdbx_seq_one_letter_code
_entity_poly.pdbx_strand_id
1 'polypeptide(L)'
;MSQKYYSNESKYHVAVDCIIFGYEEGKLQVLFQHRNIEPYNGELTPLGGFVREDETLDEAAYRVLTERTGIWDLFLEQLEAFGDIGRDPGGRVISVAYYALLNKANYNTKLLDKFNCKWVDVDNLPVLYFDHMKMMKKAINRLQDKIS
;
A
#
# COMPACT_ATOMS: atom_id res chain seq x y z
N MET A 1 -5.22 24.06 -13.59
CA MET A 1 -5.25 24.63 -12.23
C MET A 1 -4.25 25.75 -12.09
N SER A 2 -4.63 26.80 -11.44
CA SER A 2 -3.80 28.00 -11.29
C SER A 2 -2.58 27.74 -10.39
N GLN A 3 -1.42 28.20 -10.83
CA GLN A 3 -0.20 28.24 -10.02
C GLN A 3 0.04 29.62 -9.43
N LYS A 4 -1.01 30.45 -9.37
CA LYS A 4 -0.93 31.82 -8.92
C LYS A 4 -0.42 31.94 -7.47
N TYR A 5 -0.87 31.03 -6.62
CA TYR A 5 -0.47 30.99 -5.21
C TYR A 5 0.54 29.87 -4.99
N TYR A 6 1.38 30.03 -3.99
CA TYR A 6 2.36 29.01 -3.54
C TYR A 6 3.39 28.64 -4.61
N SER A 7 3.62 29.50 -5.59
CA SER A 7 4.52 29.19 -6.72
C SER A 7 5.97 29.00 -6.30
N ASN A 8 6.37 29.59 -5.15
CA ASN A 8 7.73 29.48 -4.62
C ASN A 8 7.91 28.34 -3.64
N GLU A 9 6.83 27.59 -3.36
CA GLU A 9 6.89 26.46 -2.45
C GLU A 9 7.33 25.19 -3.16
N SER A 10 7.98 24.30 -2.41
CA SER A 10 8.39 23.01 -2.94
C SER A 10 7.17 22.15 -3.26
N LYS A 11 7.29 21.34 -4.31
CA LYS A 11 6.24 20.41 -4.71
C LYS A 11 6.74 19.00 -4.54
N TYR A 12 5.90 18.14 -3.98
CA TYR A 12 6.23 16.75 -3.75
C TYR A 12 5.19 15.85 -4.38
N HIS A 13 5.62 14.63 -4.70
CA HIS A 13 4.65 13.59 -5.07
C HIS A 13 4.01 13.04 -3.81
N VAL A 14 2.72 12.74 -3.90
CA VAL A 14 2.00 12.05 -2.84
C VAL A 14 1.55 10.71 -3.37
N ALA A 15 1.85 9.67 -2.62
CA ALA A 15 1.47 8.30 -2.95
C ALA A 15 0.60 7.72 -1.84
N VAL A 16 -0.08 6.64 -2.15
CA VAL A 16 -0.74 5.79 -1.16
C VAL A 16 -0.17 4.39 -1.27
N ASP A 17 -0.09 3.70 -0.13
CA ASP A 17 0.28 2.30 -0.07
C ASP A 17 -0.81 1.57 0.71
N CYS A 18 -1.33 0.48 0.13
CA CYS A 18 -2.39 -0.30 0.74
C CYS A 18 -1.81 -1.62 1.23
N ILE A 19 -1.83 -1.83 2.55
CA ILE A 19 -1.34 -3.04 3.18
C ILE A 19 -2.55 -3.91 3.49
N ILE A 20 -2.72 -4.97 2.70
CA ILE A 20 -3.89 -5.83 2.79
C ILE A 20 -3.49 -7.14 3.47
N PHE A 21 -3.99 -7.31 4.68
CA PHE A 21 -3.83 -8.56 5.42
C PHE A 21 -4.96 -9.51 5.06
N GLY A 22 -4.64 -10.79 5.00
CA GLY A 22 -5.63 -11.83 4.81
C GLY A 22 -5.39 -12.95 5.78
N TYR A 23 -6.47 -13.50 6.34
CA TYR A 23 -6.32 -14.65 7.22
C TYR A 23 -7.18 -15.81 6.72
N GLU A 24 -6.69 -17.01 6.99
CA GLU A 24 -7.38 -18.26 6.69
C GLU A 24 -6.75 -19.36 7.53
N GLU A 25 -7.60 -20.15 8.22
CA GLU A 25 -7.15 -21.29 9.00
C GLU A 25 -6.06 -20.94 10.02
N GLY A 26 -6.23 -19.78 10.69
CA GLY A 26 -5.29 -19.34 11.72
C GLY A 26 -4.00 -18.74 11.20
N LYS A 27 -3.87 -18.57 9.89
CA LYS A 27 -2.66 -18.05 9.26
C LYS A 27 -2.91 -16.62 8.77
N LEU A 28 -2.02 -15.71 9.14
CA LEU A 28 -2.06 -14.32 8.69
C LEU A 28 -1.03 -14.09 7.60
N GLN A 29 -1.49 -13.54 6.49
CA GLN A 29 -0.67 -13.23 5.33
C GLN A 29 -0.88 -11.79 4.91
N VAL A 30 0.01 -11.28 4.11
CA VAL A 30 -0.08 -9.94 3.54
C VAL A 30 0.11 -10.02 2.03
N LEU A 31 -0.57 -9.13 1.32
CA LEU A 31 -0.60 -9.14 -0.13
C LEU A 31 0.49 -8.24 -0.69
N PHE A 32 1.33 -8.79 -1.55
CA PHE A 32 2.36 -8.05 -2.26
C PHE A 32 2.15 -8.15 -3.76
N GLN A 33 2.77 -7.23 -4.47
CA GLN A 33 2.77 -7.19 -5.91
C GLN A 33 4.19 -6.94 -6.40
N HIS A 34 4.56 -7.47 -7.56
CA HIS A 34 5.84 -7.16 -8.16
C HIS A 34 5.78 -5.75 -8.76
N ARG A 35 6.78 -4.96 -8.43
CA ARG A 35 6.89 -3.60 -8.93
C ARG A 35 7.22 -3.64 -10.43
N ASN A 36 6.58 -2.77 -11.21
CA ASN A 36 6.76 -2.75 -12.66
C ASN A 36 7.37 -1.45 -13.18
N ILE A 37 7.92 -0.63 -12.29
CA ILE A 37 8.65 0.59 -12.66
C ILE A 37 9.92 0.70 -11.81
N GLU A 38 10.88 1.47 -12.30
CA GLU A 38 12.06 1.82 -11.51
C GLU A 38 11.71 2.89 -10.48
N PRO A 39 12.40 2.97 -9.35
CA PRO A 39 13.47 2.06 -8.89
C PRO A 39 12.90 0.72 -8.38
N TYR A 40 13.76 -0.28 -8.31
CA TYR A 40 13.46 -1.63 -7.80
C TYR A 40 12.41 -2.39 -8.62
N ASN A 41 12.46 -2.25 -9.95
CA ASN A 41 11.58 -3.00 -10.85
C ASN A 41 11.73 -4.51 -10.59
N GLY A 42 10.59 -5.19 -10.44
CA GLY A 42 10.54 -6.63 -10.20
C GLY A 42 10.49 -7.03 -8.75
N GLU A 43 10.80 -6.13 -7.81
CA GLU A 43 10.80 -6.45 -6.40
C GLU A 43 9.38 -6.39 -5.80
N LEU A 44 9.17 -7.13 -4.72
CA LEU A 44 7.86 -7.16 -4.04
C LEU A 44 7.61 -5.87 -3.27
N THR A 45 6.40 -5.34 -3.41
CA THR A 45 5.96 -4.14 -2.70
C THR A 45 4.52 -4.30 -2.23
N PRO A 46 4.10 -3.53 -1.21
CA PRO A 46 2.68 -3.33 -0.99
C PRO A 46 2.02 -2.73 -2.23
N LEU A 47 0.70 -2.76 -2.27
CA LEU A 47 -0.05 -2.18 -3.39
C LEU A 47 0.05 -0.66 -3.30
N GLY A 48 0.62 -0.02 -4.31
CA GLY A 48 0.86 1.41 -4.25
C GLY A 48 0.54 2.14 -5.54
N GLY A 49 0.38 3.44 -5.44
CA GLY A 49 0.18 4.32 -6.57
C GLY A 49 0.19 5.78 -6.16
N PHE A 50 0.35 6.65 -7.13
CA PHE A 50 0.37 8.08 -6.88
C PHE A 50 -1.04 8.65 -6.81
N VAL A 51 -1.23 9.61 -5.91
CA VAL A 51 -2.48 10.36 -5.80
C VAL A 51 -2.60 11.28 -7.00
N ARG A 52 -3.77 11.28 -7.62
CA ARG A 52 -4.06 12.15 -8.76
C ARG A 52 -4.56 13.50 -8.28
N GLU A 53 -4.43 14.50 -9.14
CA GLU A 53 -4.75 15.88 -8.79
C GLU A 53 -6.21 16.08 -8.39
N ASP A 54 -7.11 15.28 -8.93
CA ASP A 54 -8.55 15.41 -8.75
C ASP A 54 -9.16 14.38 -7.83
N GLU A 55 -8.35 13.70 -7.00
CA GLU A 55 -8.88 12.71 -6.08
C GLU A 55 -8.42 12.97 -4.64
N THR A 56 -9.25 12.57 -3.68
CA THR A 56 -8.86 12.60 -2.27
C THR A 56 -7.90 11.45 -1.96
N LEU A 57 -7.29 11.47 -0.79
CA LEU A 57 -6.42 10.36 -0.36
C LEU A 57 -7.20 9.04 -0.29
N ASP A 58 -8.42 9.08 0.28
CA ASP A 58 -9.25 7.88 0.36
C ASP A 58 -9.64 7.37 -1.02
N GLU A 59 -10.02 8.26 -1.93
CA GLU A 59 -10.35 7.88 -3.30
C GLU A 59 -9.16 7.24 -3.99
N ALA A 60 -7.96 7.79 -3.79
CA ALA A 60 -6.73 7.21 -4.35
C ALA A 60 -6.48 5.81 -3.81
N ALA A 61 -6.64 5.62 -2.50
CA ALA A 61 -6.42 4.32 -1.87
C ALA A 61 -7.38 3.27 -2.41
N TYR A 62 -8.67 3.59 -2.51
CA TYR A 62 -9.66 2.66 -3.07
C TYR A 62 -9.43 2.38 -4.55
N ARG A 63 -9.04 3.39 -5.31
CA ARG A 63 -8.70 3.20 -6.72
C ARG A 63 -7.51 2.24 -6.86
N VAL A 64 -6.46 2.46 -6.09
CA VAL A 64 -5.27 1.59 -6.12
C VAL A 64 -5.63 0.16 -5.74
N LEU A 65 -6.41 -0.03 -4.68
CA LEU A 65 -6.86 -1.36 -4.27
C LEU A 65 -7.57 -2.06 -5.43
N THR A 66 -8.54 -1.39 -6.03
CA THR A 66 -9.35 -1.99 -7.09
C THR A 66 -8.54 -2.24 -8.37
N GLU A 67 -7.71 -1.28 -8.77
CA GLU A 67 -6.88 -1.44 -9.97
C GLU A 67 -5.85 -2.56 -9.81
N ARG A 68 -5.33 -2.75 -8.60
CA ARG A 68 -4.26 -3.72 -8.34
C ARG A 68 -4.77 -5.11 -8.00
N THR A 69 -6.01 -5.26 -7.53
CA THR A 69 -6.53 -6.55 -7.04
C THR A 69 -7.90 -6.93 -7.57
N GLY A 70 -8.66 -5.99 -8.11
CA GLY A 70 -10.05 -6.21 -8.44
C GLY A 70 -10.99 -6.16 -7.25
N ILE A 71 -10.48 -6.02 -6.04
CA ILE A 71 -11.31 -5.93 -4.82
C ILE A 71 -11.82 -4.50 -4.68
N TRP A 72 -13.10 -4.34 -4.34
CA TRP A 72 -13.71 -3.01 -4.21
C TRP A 72 -14.51 -2.84 -2.91
N ASP A 73 -14.85 -3.92 -2.24
CA ASP A 73 -15.76 -3.94 -1.09
C ASP A 73 -15.05 -4.17 0.23
N LEU A 74 -13.81 -3.72 0.34
CA LEU A 74 -12.98 -3.89 1.52
C LEU A 74 -12.75 -2.54 2.19
N PHE A 75 -13.03 -2.44 3.49
CA PHE A 75 -12.82 -1.21 4.23
C PHE A 75 -11.33 -0.96 4.46
N LEU A 76 -10.84 0.19 3.98
CA LEU A 76 -9.46 0.64 4.19
C LEU A 76 -9.43 1.68 5.30
N GLU A 77 -8.53 1.50 6.24
CA GLU A 77 -8.30 2.46 7.31
C GLU A 77 -6.92 3.08 7.15
N GLN A 78 -6.83 4.39 7.31
CA GLN A 78 -5.57 5.09 7.19
C GLN A 78 -4.67 4.73 8.38
N LEU A 79 -3.42 4.37 8.09
CA LEU A 79 -2.42 4.01 9.10
C LEU A 79 -1.66 5.26 9.56
N GLU A 80 -0.83 5.79 8.70
CA GLU A 80 -0.09 7.02 8.95
C GLU A 80 0.63 7.47 7.67
N ALA A 81 1.18 8.67 7.70
CA ALA A 81 1.99 9.19 6.62
C ALA A 81 3.46 8.86 6.85
N PHE A 82 4.17 8.57 5.76
CA PHE A 82 5.60 8.30 5.75
C PHE A 82 6.26 9.35 4.88
N GLY A 83 7.02 10.24 5.52
CA GLY A 83 7.56 11.39 4.82
C GLY A 83 9.03 11.64 5.08
N ASP A 84 9.80 10.63 5.51
CA ASP A 84 11.22 10.81 5.78
C ASP A 84 11.95 11.21 4.50
N ILE A 85 12.93 12.08 4.65
CA ILE A 85 13.79 12.49 3.53
C ILE A 85 14.59 11.27 3.08
N GLY A 86 14.62 11.04 1.76
CA GLY A 86 15.38 9.93 1.21
C GLY A 86 14.71 8.57 1.29
N ARG A 87 13.44 8.52 1.76
CA ARG A 87 12.72 7.23 1.81
C ARG A 87 12.54 6.59 0.43
N ASP A 88 12.47 7.41 -0.61
CA ASP A 88 12.31 6.96 -2.00
C ASP A 88 13.47 7.51 -2.83
N PRO A 89 14.33 6.65 -3.38
CA PRO A 89 15.44 7.13 -4.21
C PRO A 89 14.99 7.73 -5.54
N GLY A 90 13.75 7.52 -5.94
CA GLY A 90 13.20 8.09 -7.19
C GLY A 90 12.81 9.55 -7.08
N GLY A 91 12.73 10.09 -5.85
CA GLY A 91 12.36 11.49 -5.65
C GLY A 91 11.75 11.77 -4.29
N ARG A 92 11.30 12.99 -4.09
CA ARG A 92 10.65 13.39 -2.85
C ARG A 92 9.18 12.94 -2.90
N VAL A 93 8.88 11.87 -2.19
CA VAL A 93 7.55 11.26 -2.15
C VAL A 93 7.10 11.10 -0.71
N ILE A 94 5.91 11.60 -0.42
CA ILE A 94 5.23 11.37 0.85
C ILE A 94 4.19 10.30 0.58
N SER A 95 4.24 9.20 1.32
CA SER A 95 3.26 8.12 1.15
C SER A 95 2.33 8.05 2.35
N VAL A 96 1.04 7.94 2.09
CA VAL A 96 0.03 7.71 3.11
C VAL A 96 -0.36 6.24 3.03
N ALA A 97 -0.09 5.52 4.12
CA ALA A 97 -0.37 4.09 4.16
C ALA A 97 -1.78 3.83 4.68
N TYR A 98 -2.43 2.86 4.09
CA TYR A 98 -3.73 2.33 4.50
C TYR A 98 -3.57 0.84 4.78
N TYR A 99 -4.45 0.28 5.61
CA TYR A 99 -4.44 -1.14 5.84
C TYR A 99 -5.87 -1.68 5.95
N ALA A 100 -5.98 -2.97 5.73
CA ALA A 100 -7.25 -3.69 5.87
C ALA A 100 -6.98 -5.15 6.20
N LEU A 101 -7.98 -5.79 6.78
CA LEU A 101 -7.95 -7.22 7.03
C LEU A 101 -9.13 -7.88 6.33
N LEU A 102 -8.86 -8.89 5.54
CA LEU A 102 -9.91 -9.67 4.90
C LEU A 102 -9.85 -11.13 5.34
N ASN A 103 -11.02 -11.76 5.36
CA ASN A 103 -11.11 -13.20 5.51
C ASN A 103 -11.01 -13.82 4.12
N LYS A 104 -9.94 -14.55 3.85
CA LYS A 104 -9.67 -15.07 2.51
C LYS A 104 -10.77 -15.99 2.01
N ALA A 105 -11.50 -16.66 2.91
CA ALA A 105 -12.62 -17.51 2.53
C ALA A 105 -13.77 -16.75 1.86
N ASN A 106 -13.89 -15.44 2.09
CA ASN A 106 -14.94 -14.60 1.51
C ASN A 106 -14.58 -14.02 0.15
N TYR A 107 -13.37 -14.29 -0.35
CA TYR A 107 -12.88 -13.71 -1.61
C TYR A 107 -12.36 -14.79 -2.53
N ASN A 108 -12.51 -14.57 -3.85
CA ASN A 108 -11.94 -15.46 -4.83
C ASN A 108 -10.47 -15.10 -5.03
N THR A 109 -9.59 -15.74 -4.25
CA THR A 109 -8.16 -15.42 -4.27
C THR A 109 -7.48 -15.84 -5.58
N LYS A 110 -8.11 -16.69 -6.40
CA LYS A 110 -7.57 -17.04 -7.72
C LYS A 110 -7.56 -15.85 -8.68
N LEU A 111 -8.46 -14.90 -8.48
CA LEU A 111 -8.47 -13.67 -9.30
C LEU A 111 -7.21 -12.84 -9.08
N LEU A 112 -6.59 -12.94 -7.91
CA LEU A 112 -5.38 -12.17 -7.59
C LEU A 112 -4.20 -12.58 -8.47
N ASP A 113 -4.17 -13.82 -8.97
CA ASP A 113 -3.12 -14.27 -9.88
C ASP A 113 -3.09 -13.45 -11.17
N LYS A 114 -4.26 -13.01 -11.63
CA LYS A 114 -4.39 -12.18 -12.83
C LYS A 114 -3.78 -10.80 -12.65
N PHE A 115 -3.63 -10.36 -11.40
CA PHE A 115 -3.12 -9.05 -11.04
C PHE A 115 -1.68 -9.10 -10.55
N ASN A 116 -1.01 -10.26 -10.67
CA ASN A 116 0.37 -10.47 -10.20
C ASN A 116 0.54 -10.21 -8.70
N CYS A 117 -0.49 -10.52 -7.94
CA CYS A 117 -0.46 -10.40 -6.48
C CYS A 117 -0.05 -11.72 -5.85
N LYS A 118 0.64 -11.62 -4.71
CA LYS A 118 1.16 -12.78 -4.00
C LYS A 118 0.92 -12.63 -2.50
N TRP A 119 0.34 -13.65 -1.88
CA TRP A 119 0.22 -13.72 -0.43
C TRP A 119 1.54 -14.22 0.16
N VAL A 120 1.98 -13.54 1.23
CA VAL A 120 3.20 -13.90 1.95
C VAL A 120 2.88 -13.95 3.44
N ASP A 121 3.37 -14.99 4.13
CA ASP A 121 3.18 -15.10 5.57
C ASP A 121 3.82 -13.91 6.29
N VAL A 122 3.12 -13.33 7.26
CA VAL A 122 3.66 -12.18 8.00
C VAL A 122 4.89 -12.58 8.83
N ASP A 123 5.04 -13.87 9.15
CA ASP A 123 6.19 -14.38 9.89
C ASP A 123 7.41 -14.64 9.01
N ASN A 124 7.27 -14.48 7.70
CA ASN A 124 8.35 -14.78 6.75
C ASN A 124 8.38 -13.74 5.63
N LEU A 125 8.47 -12.48 6.01
CA LEU A 125 8.48 -11.38 5.06
C LEU A 125 9.77 -11.39 4.22
N PRO A 126 9.67 -11.08 2.92
CA PRO A 126 10.85 -10.93 2.07
C PRO A 126 11.58 -9.64 2.41
N VAL A 127 12.75 -9.44 1.80
CA VAL A 127 13.42 -8.14 1.86
C VAL A 127 12.52 -7.12 1.15
N LEU A 128 12.24 -6.02 1.83
CA LEU A 128 11.43 -4.94 1.29
C LEU A 128 12.29 -3.69 1.13
N TYR A 129 12.05 -2.96 0.05
CA TYR A 129 12.80 -1.75 -0.29
C TYR A 129 12.05 -0.50 0.18
N PHE A 130 12.62 0.66 -0.07
CA PHE A 130 12.11 1.92 0.48
C PHE A 130 12.07 1.82 2.01
N ASP A 131 11.03 2.34 2.61
CA ASP A 131 10.75 2.15 4.04
C ASP A 131 9.58 1.18 4.26
N HIS A 132 9.36 0.29 3.30
CA HIS A 132 8.21 -0.63 3.34
C HIS A 132 8.27 -1.58 4.54
N MET A 133 9.48 -1.99 4.98
CA MET A 133 9.58 -2.84 6.17
C MET A 133 9.12 -2.09 7.41
N LYS A 134 9.50 -0.82 7.55
CA LYS A 134 9.05 0.03 8.65
C LYS A 134 7.52 0.20 8.61
N MET A 135 7.00 0.45 7.43
CA MET A 135 5.56 0.58 7.18
C MET A 135 4.83 -0.70 7.57
N MET A 136 5.38 -1.85 7.16
CA MET A 136 4.79 -3.16 7.44
C MET A 136 4.75 -3.44 8.94
N LYS A 137 5.82 -3.16 9.67
CA LYS A 137 5.87 -3.36 11.12
C LYS A 137 4.82 -2.51 11.84
N LYS A 138 4.63 -1.28 11.41
CA LYS A 138 3.61 -0.40 11.99
C LYS A 138 2.20 -0.91 11.69
N ALA A 139 1.98 -1.43 10.49
CA ALA A 139 0.69 -2.00 10.12
C ALA A 139 0.36 -3.24 10.94
N ILE A 140 1.34 -4.13 11.10
CA ILE A 140 1.17 -5.34 11.92
C ILE A 140 0.84 -4.97 13.37
N ASN A 141 1.57 -4.02 13.93
CA ASN A 141 1.31 -3.56 15.30
C ASN A 141 -0.09 -2.97 15.46
N ARG A 142 -0.53 -2.16 14.49
CA ARG A 142 -1.86 -1.56 14.52
C ARG A 142 -2.93 -2.65 14.44
N LEU A 143 -2.74 -3.65 13.60
CA LEU A 143 -3.67 -4.75 13.46
C LEU A 143 -3.76 -5.56 14.75
N GLN A 144 -2.63 -5.87 15.38
CA GLN A 144 -2.59 -6.60 16.64
C GLN A 144 -3.31 -5.85 17.74
N ASP A 145 -3.13 -4.54 17.82
CA ASP A 145 -3.80 -3.71 18.81
C ASP A 145 -5.33 -3.74 18.65
N LYS A 146 -5.80 -3.85 17.41
CA LYS A 146 -7.24 -3.87 17.14
C LYS A 146 -7.91 -5.19 17.47
N ILE A 147 -7.18 -6.29 17.39
CA ILE A 147 -7.74 -7.63 17.56
C ILE A 147 -7.41 -8.26 18.93
N SER A 148 -6.63 -7.57 19.76
CA SER A 148 -6.27 -8.05 21.09
C SER A 148 -7.16 -7.49 22.19
#